data_63008ea7334cdc25421b729696cfd28a
#
_entry.id   63008ea7334cdc25421b729696cfd28a
#
_cell.length_a   1.000
_cell.length_b   1.000
_cell.length_c   1.000
_cell.angle_alpha   90.00
_cell.angle_beta   90.00
_cell.angle_gamma   90.00
#
_symmetry.space_group_name_H-M   'P 1'
#
loop_
_entity.id
_entity.type
_entity.pdbx_description
1 polymer ?
#
loop_
_entity_poly.entity_id
_entity_poly.type
_entity_poly.pdbx_seq_one_letter_code
_entity_poly.pdbx_strand_id
1 'polypeptide(L)'
;MEEKVKIREIVATYPSVFVGTAIGGTILEFICLIVCILAAPPEQKTLLIILLVIITTILMIISIAFKRYKVIVNSEGVTEIPLLGKRKYIRFSEIKNIQIKGSKAISILGNGVKIYIDPSAVGHKEIFNAFYESGLIKSSFSK
;
A
#
# COMPACT_ATOMS: atom_id res chain seq x y z
N MET A 1 -22.93 6.88 -26.56
CA MET A 1 -23.39 7.14 -25.17
C MET A 1 -22.44 6.39 -24.26
N GLU A 2 -21.53 7.10 -23.60
CA GLU A 2 -20.67 6.50 -22.57
C GLU A 2 -21.55 6.22 -21.36
N GLU A 3 -21.80 4.96 -21.11
CA GLU A 3 -22.46 4.52 -19.88
C GLU A 3 -21.52 4.88 -18.71
N LYS A 4 -21.84 5.97 -18.02
CA LYS A 4 -21.06 6.42 -16.86
C LYS A 4 -21.14 5.30 -15.82
N VAL A 5 -20.03 4.61 -15.63
CA VAL A 5 -19.86 3.62 -14.57
C VAL A 5 -20.12 4.33 -13.23
N LYS A 6 -21.27 4.07 -12.63
CA LYS A 6 -21.70 4.70 -11.38
C LYS A 6 -21.06 3.98 -10.19
N ILE A 7 -19.75 4.16 -10.03
CA ILE A 7 -19.03 3.63 -8.86
C ILE A 7 -19.07 4.70 -7.77
N ARG A 8 -19.55 4.33 -6.57
CA ARG A 8 -19.39 5.12 -5.37
C ARG A 8 -17.91 5.19 -5.02
N GLU A 9 -17.45 6.31 -4.48
CA GLU A 9 -16.06 6.44 -4.07
C GLU A 9 -15.68 5.34 -3.06
N ILE A 10 -14.71 4.53 -3.43
CA ILE A 10 -14.16 3.46 -2.60
C ILE A 10 -12.69 3.76 -2.37
N VAL A 11 -12.27 3.64 -1.12
CA VAL A 11 -10.88 3.91 -0.72
C VAL A 11 -10.28 2.64 -0.13
N ALA A 12 -9.20 2.17 -0.72
CA ALA A 12 -8.40 1.09 -0.16
C ALA A 12 -7.12 1.63 0.47
N THR A 13 -6.84 1.18 1.69
CA THR A 13 -5.66 1.57 2.48
C THR A 13 -5.08 0.36 3.18
N TYR A 14 -3.84 0.41 3.64
CA TYR A 14 -3.35 -0.64 4.52
C TYR A 14 -4.09 -0.64 5.86
N PRO A 15 -4.35 -1.83 6.45
CA PRO A 15 -4.95 -1.95 7.76
C PRO A 15 -4.19 -1.14 8.80
N SER A 16 -4.92 -0.47 9.69
CA SER A 16 -4.32 0.29 10.80
C SER A 16 -3.40 -0.56 11.70
N VAL A 17 -3.65 -1.87 11.74
CA VAL A 17 -2.81 -2.84 12.45
C VAL A 17 -1.38 -2.83 11.91
N PHE A 18 -1.17 -2.79 10.58
CA PHE A 18 0.18 -2.73 10.01
C PHE A 18 0.92 -1.46 10.41
N VAL A 19 0.23 -0.32 10.42
CA VAL A 19 0.81 0.95 10.86
C VAL A 19 1.10 0.89 12.36
N GLY A 20 0.17 0.37 13.16
CA GLY A 20 0.34 0.21 14.60
C GLY A 20 1.48 -0.73 14.96
N THR A 21 1.60 -1.86 14.27
CA THR A 21 2.70 -2.82 14.47
C THR A 21 4.05 -2.22 14.10
N ALA A 22 4.12 -1.48 13.00
CA ALA A 22 5.35 -0.80 12.57
C ALA A 22 5.79 0.24 13.61
N ILE A 23 4.87 1.07 14.12
CA ILE A 23 5.17 2.08 15.15
C ILE A 23 5.55 1.40 16.46
N GLY A 24 4.76 0.41 16.92
CA GLY A 24 5.02 -0.32 18.17
C GLY A 24 6.36 -1.06 18.12
N GLY A 25 6.67 -1.70 17.00
CA GLY A 25 7.95 -2.36 16.76
C GLY A 25 9.13 -1.37 16.82
N THR A 26 8.97 -0.20 16.21
CA THR A 26 10.00 0.86 16.27
C THR A 26 10.25 1.34 17.69
N ILE A 27 9.20 1.53 18.49
CA ILE A 27 9.33 1.95 19.90
C ILE A 27 10.04 0.87 20.72
N LEU A 28 9.62 -0.39 20.57
CA LEU A 28 10.22 -1.50 21.31
C LEU A 28 11.71 -1.65 20.96
N GLU A 29 12.06 -1.60 19.70
CA GLU A 29 13.43 -1.68 19.21
C GLU A 29 14.29 -0.53 19.76
N PHE A 30 13.75 0.70 19.74
CA PHE A 30 14.42 1.87 20.30
C PHE A 30 14.74 1.67 21.78
N ILE A 31 13.79 1.15 22.58
CA ILE A 31 14.02 0.83 23.98
C ILE A 31 15.11 -0.24 24.15
N CYS A 32 15.02 -1.34 23.38
CA CYS A 32 16.01 -2.41 23.46
C CYS A 32 17.42 -1.93 23.10
N LEU A 33 17.54 -1.10 22.08
CA LEU A 33 18.85 -0.57 21.67
C LEU A 33 19.42 0.41 22.69
N ILE A 34 18.59 1.24 23.34
CA ILE A 34 19.05 2.09 24.45
C ILE A 34 19.61 1.24 25.60
N VAL A 35 18.89 0.18 25.98
CA VAL A 35 19.36 -0.74 27.05
C VAL A 35 20.70 -1.37 26.65
N CYS A 36 20.84 -1.83 25.39
CA CYS A 36 22.09 -2.36 24.88
C CYS A 36 23.25 -1.34 24.93
N ILE A 37 22.98 -0.09 24.56
CA ILE A 37 24.00 0.99 24.61
C ILE A 37 24.44 1.28 26.06
N LEU A 38 23.50 1.27 27.01
CA LEU A 38 23.82 1.51 28.40
C LEU A 38 24.68 0.39 29.00
N ALA A 39 24.41 -0.86 28.64
CA ALA A 39 25.12 -2.05 29.10
C ALA A 39 26.43 -2.32 28.35
N ALA A 40 26.65 -1.73 27.18
CA ALA A 40 27.80 -2.02 26.33
C ALA A 40 29.13 -1.42 26.87
N PRO A 41 30.27 -2.06 26.57
CA PRO A 41 31.59 -1.49 26.81
C PRO A 41 31.76 -0.18 26.01
N PRO A 42 32.58 0.78 26.47
CA PRO A 42 32.78 2.07 25.82
C PRO A 42 33.18 1.97 24.34
N GLU A 43 33.98 0.98 24.01
CA GLU A 43 34.50 0.72 22.64
C GLU A 43 33.39 0.39 21.63
N GLN A 44 32.30 -0.22 22.08
CA GLN A 44 31.18 -0.65 21.23
C GLN A 44 30.06 0.38 21.17
N LYS A 45 30.00 1.34 22.09
CA LYS A 45 28.90 2.32 22.17
C LYS A 45 28.69 3.11 20.90
N THR A 46 29.78 3.57 20.29
CA THR A 46 29.69 4.37 19.04
C THR A 46 29.05 3.57 17.91
N LEU A 47 29.44 2.31 17.74
CA LEU A 47 28.87 1.45 16.70
C LEU A 47 27.37 1.20 16.94
N LEU A 48 26.97 0.93 18.19
CA LEU A 48 25.57 0.71 18.55
C LEU A 48 24.72 1.97 18.35
N ILE A 49 25.23 3.15 18.63
CA ILE A 49 24.52 4.42 18.37
C ILE A 49 24.31 4.62 16.87
N ILE A 50 25.33 4.37 16.05
CA ILE A 50 25.18 4.46 14.59
C ILE A 50 24.12 3.49 14.10
N LEU A 51 24.14 2.24 14.57
CA LEU A 51 23.16 1.22 14.22
C LEU A 51 21.75 1.62 14.63
N LEU A 52 21.56 2.14 15.84
CA LEU A 52 20.29 2.68 16.33
C LEU A 52 19.73 3.75 15.39
N VAL A 53 20.54 4.73 15.02
CA VAL A 53 20.11 5.81 14.12
C VAL A 53 19.68 5.28 12.75
N ILE A 54 20.46 4.36 12.17
CA ILE A 54 20.16 3.78 10.85
C ILE A 54 18.83 3.00 10.89
N ILE A 55 18.69 2.07 11.83
CA ILE A 55 17.51 1.19 11.90
C ILE A 55 16.26 2.01 12.22
N THR A 56 16.31 2.91 13.21
CA THR A 56 15.18 3.77 13.55
C THR A 56 14.75 4.63 12.36
N THR A 57 15.70 5.16 11.59
CA THR A 57 15.39 5.94 10.39
C THR A 57 14.67 5.10 9.34
N ILE A 58 15.15 3.88 9.08
CA ILE A 58 14.52 2.96 8.12
C ILE A 58 13.09 2.62 8.55
N LEU A 59 12.87 2.25 9.81
CA LEU A 59 11.55 1.90 10.33
C LEU A 59 10.58 3.08 10.31
N MET A 60 11.07 4.28 10.59
CA MET A 60 10.27 5.50 10.48
C MET A 60 9.81 5.75 9.04
N ILE A 61 10.70 5.59 8.06
CA ILE A 61 10.37 5.70 6.63
C ILE A 61 9.30 4.67 6.24
N ILE A 62 9.46 3.42 6.67
CA ILE A 62 8.51 2.34 6.40
C ILE A 62 7.14 2.66 7.00
N SER A 63 7.09 3.14 8.24
CA SER A 63 5.84 3.50 8.93
C SER A 63 5.09 4.63 8.21
N ILE A 64 5.82 5.66 7.76
CA ILE A 64 5.25 6.76 6.97
C ILE A 64 4.74 6.25 5.61
N ALA A 65 5.49 5.36 4.96
CA ALA A 65 5.13 4.77 3.69
C ALA A 65 3.80 3.99 3.78
N PHE A 66 3.65 3.12 4.78
CA PHE A 66 2.39 2.39 5.01
C PHE A 66 1.19 3.31 5.23
N LYS A 67 1.35 4.38 6.00
CA LYS A 67 0.30 5.37 6.22
C LYS A 67 -0.06 6.15 4.95
N ARG A 68 0.89 6.32 4.04
CA ARG A 68 0.70 7.06 2.79
C ARG A 68 -0.06 6.26 1.74
N TYR A 69 0.08 4.92 1.72
CA TYR A 69 -0.54 4.10 0.68
C TYR A 69 -2.05 4.25 0.66
N LYS A 70 -2.58 4.57 -0.52
CA LYS A 70 -4.00 4.75 -0.74
C LYS A 70 -4.37 4.48 -2.20
N VAL A 71 -5.42 3.71 -2.42
CA VAL A 71 -6.05 3.59 -3.73
C VAL A 71 -7.46 4.12 -3.63
N ILE A 72 -7.81 5.04 -4.49
CA ILE A 72 -9.12 5.68 -4.56
C ILE A 72 -9.73 5.31 -5.90
N VAL A 73 -10.91 4.72 -5.86
CA VAL A 73 -11.73 4.44 -7.04
C VAL A 73 -12.97 5.31 -6.95
N ASN A 74 -13.22 6.13 -7.94
CA ASN A 74 -14.40 6.99 -8.03
C ASN A 74 -15.09 6.82 -9.39
N SER A 75 -16.09 7.62 -9.71
CA SER A 75 -16.83 7.56 -10.99
C SER A 75 -15.98 7.92 -12.23
N GLU A 76 -14.83 8.50 -12.08
CA GLU A 76 -13.98 8.97 -13.19
C GLU A 76 -12.82 8.03 -13.49
N GLY A 77 -12.31 7.33 -12.47
CA GLY A 77 -11.15 6.46 -12.64
C GLY A 77 -10.55 5.96 -11.33
N VAL A 78 -9.31 5.53 -11.43
CA VAL A 78 -8.54 4.95 -10.33
C VAL A 78 -7.30 5.77 -10.05
N THR A 79 -7.11 6.15 -8.79
CA THR A 79 -5.93 6.85 -8.30
C THR A 79 -5.17 5.97 -7.33
N GLU A 80 -3.87 5.79 -7.54
CA GLU A 80 -2.96 5.18 -6.58
C GLU A 80 -2.02 6.23 -6.01
N ILE A 81 -1.95 6.31 -4.68
CA ILE A 81 -0.89 6.97 -3.94
C ILE A 81 0.00 5.84 -3.41
N PRO A 82 1.13 5.54 -4.08
CA PRO A 82 1.97 4.40 -3.70
C PRO A 82 2.70 4.66 -2.37
N LEU A 83 3.25 3.59 -1.78
CA LEU A 83 4.13 3.67 -0.60
C LEU A 83 5.27 4.66 -0.83
N LEU A 84 5.92 4.53 -1.98
CA LEU A 84 7.00 5.41 -2.43
C LEU A 84 6.73 5.85 -3.87
N GLY A 85 7.11 7.08 -4.21
CA GLY A 85 6.99 7.60 -5.56
C GLY A 85 5.82 8.57 -5.77
N LYS A 86 5.47 8.79 -7.05
CA LYS A 86 4.47 9.77 -7.46
C LYS A 86 3.08 9.14 -7.54
N ARG A 87 2.05 9.96 -7.28
CA ARG A 87 0.65 9.62 -7.51
C ARG A 87 0.44 9.18 -8.95
N LYS A 88 -0.32 8.11 -9.15
CA LYS A 88 -0.73 7.60 -10.45
C LYS A 88 -2.24 7.73 -10.60
N TYR A 89 -2.69 7.99 -11.81
CA TYR A 89 -4.11 8.11 -12.13
C TYR A 89 -4.39 7.48 -13.49
N ILE A 90 -5.49 6.74 -13.60
CA ILE A 90 -5.98 6.15 -14.84
C ILE A 90 -7.49 6.40 -14.90
N ARG A 91 -7.96 7.03 -15.97
CA ARG A 91 -9.41 7.14 -16.25
C ARG A 91 -9.97 5.80 -16.66
N PHE A 92 -11.25 5.54 -16.36
CA PHE A 92 -11.89 4.28 -16.81
C PHE A 92 -11.83 4.11 -18.33
N SER A 93 -12.00 5.19 -19.11
CA SER A 93 -11.88 5.19 -20.57
C SER A 93 -10.47 4.83 -21.09
N GLU A 94 -9.45 4.98 -20.26
CA GLU A 94 -8.05 4.70 -20.61
C GLU A 94 -7.58 3.31 -20.18
N ILE A 95 -8.41 2.57 -19.44
CA ILE A 95 -8.08 1.22 -18.99
C ILE A 95 -8.04 0.28 -20.20
N LYS A 96 -6.86 -0.29 -20.41
CA LYS A 96 -6.64 -1.28 -21.49
C LYS A 96 -6.81 -2.71 -21.00
N ASN A 97 -6.44 -2.96 -19.74
CA ASN A 97 -6.47 -4.31 -19.18
C ASN A 97 -6.57 -4.27 -17.65
N ILE A 98 -7.41 -5.15 -17.10
CA ILE A 98 -7.47 -5.44 -15.68
C ILE A 98 -7.16 -6.91 -15.49
N GLN A 99 -6.12 -7.22 -14.73
CA GLN A 99 -5.68 -8.58 -14.45
C GLN A 99 -5.83 -8.88 -12.97
N ILE A 100 -6.40 -10.03 -12.67
CA ILE A 100 -6.43 -10.58 -11.32
C ILE A 100 -5.30 -11.60 -11.22
N LYS A 101 -4.39 -11.41 -10.29
CA LYS A 101 -3.29 -12.33 -10.03
C LYS A 101 -3.64 -13.29 -8.90
N GLY A 102 -2.96 -14.45 -8.83
CA GLY A 102 -3.28 -15.60 -7.99
C GLY A 102 -3.66 -15.35 -6.51
N SER A 103 -3.20 -14.26 -5.89
CA SER A 103 -3.59 -13.80 -4.56
C SER A 103 -4.83 -12.87 -4.55
N LYS A 104 -5.59 -12.80 -5.65
CA LYS A 104 -6.66 -11.83 -5.91
C LYS A 104 -6.18 -10.38 -6.01
N ALA A 105 -4.90 -10.13 -6.14
CA ALA A 105 -4.37 -8.80 -6.38
C ALA A 105 -4.88 -8.26 -7.72
N ILE A 106 -5.32 -6.99 -7.73
CA ILE A 106 -5.83 -6.35 -8.95
C ILE A 106 -4.72 -5.50 -9.56
N SER A 107 -4.41 -5.76 -10.83
CA SER A 107 -3.46 -4.97 -11.61
C SER A 107 -4.19 -4.29 -12.74
N ILE A 108 -4.20 -2.97 -12.76
CA ILE A 108 -4.86 -2.13 -13.76
C ILE A 108 -3.78 -1.51 -14.64
N LEU A 109 -3.91 -1.70 -15.95
CA LEU A 109 -3.01 -1.11 -16.94
C LEU A 109 -3.79 -0.17 -17.84
N GLY A 110 -3.35 1.07 -17.95
CA GLY A 110 -3.92 2.07 -18.84
C GLY A 110 -2.92 3.17 -19.14
N ASN A 111 -2.88 3.63 -20.38
CA ASN A 111 -2.06 4.75 -20.85
C ASN A 111 -0.59 4.72 -20.42
N GLY A 112 0.03 3.50 -20.42
CA GLY A 112 1.41 3.31 -19.96
C GLY A 112 1.60 3.33 -18.43
N VAL A 113 0.54 3.58 -17.67
CA VAL A 113 0.53 3.58 -16.21
C VAL A 113 0.01 2.23 -15.70
N LYS A 114 0.66 1.70 -14.66
CA LYS A 114 0.22 0.50 -13.97
C LYS A 114 -0.09 0.83 -12.53
N ILE A 115 -1.31 0.49 -12.11
CA ILE A 115 -1.79 0.57 -10.73
C ILE A 115 -1.91 -0.84 -10.18
N TYR A 116 -1.47 -1.03 -8.95
CA TYR A 116 -1.55 -2.31 -8.25
C TYR A 116 -2.32 -2.15 -6.95
N ILE A 117 -3.37 -2.97 -6.78
CA ILE A 117 -4.18 -2.98 -5.56
C ILE A 117 -3.84 -4.25 -4.79
N ASP A 118 -3.27 -4.06 -3.62
CA ASP A 118 -2.86 -5.15 -2.74
C ASP A 118 -4.10 -5.87 -2.16
N PRO A 119 -4.16 -7.20 -2.19
CA PRO A 119 -5.27 -7.96 -1.64
C PRO A 119 -5.42 -7.83 -0.12
N SER A 120 -4.36 -7.43 0.59
CA SER A 120 -4.38 -7.17 2.03
C SER A 120 -4.92 -5.78 2.39
N ALA A 121 -5.12 -4.90 1.40
CA ALA A 121 -5.68 -3.58 1.63
C ALA A 121 -7.15 -3.66 2.06
N VAL A 122 -7.51 -2.90 3.09
CA VAL A 122 -8.91 -2.67 3.49
C VAL A 122 -9.60 -1.93 2.34
N GLY A 123 -10.79 -2.36 1.93
CA GLY A 123 -11.48 -1.83 0.75
C GLY A 123 -11.17 -2.57 -0.55
N HIS A 124 -10.23 -3.51 -0.55
CA HIS A 124 -9.91 -4.30 -1.74
C HIS A 124 -11.11 -5.11 -2.27
N LYS A 125 -11.88 -5.74 -1.36
CA LYS A 125 -13.07 -6.53 -1.74
C LYS A 125 -14.16 -5.67 -2.36
N GLU A 126 -14.37 -4.48 -1.84
CA GLU A 126 -15.34 -3.51 -2.33
C GLU A 126 -14.95 -3.03 -3.74
N ILE A 127 -13.66 -2.75 -3.97
CA ILE A 127 -13.16 -2.40 -5.31
C ILE A 127 -13.33 -3.58 -6.28
N PHE A 128 -13.00 -4.78 -5.84
CA PHE A 128 -13.17 -5.98 -6.65
C PHE A 128 -14.62 -6.18 -7.08
N ASN A 129 -15.56 -6.10 -6.13
CA ASN A 129 -16.98 -6.23 -6.40
C ASN A 129 -17.50 -5.13 -7.33
N ALA A 130 -17.10 -3.87 -7.10
CA ALA A 130 -17.47 -2.75 -7.95
C ALA A 130 -16.99 -2.93 -9.40
N PHE A 131 -15.78 -3.44 -9.61
CA PHE A 131 -15.26 -3.73 -10.95
C PHE A 131 -15.95 -4.93 -11.60
N TYR A 132 -16.35 -5.92 -10.81
CA TYR A 132 -17.11 -7.07 -11.29
C TYR A 132 -18.52 -6.66 -11.71
N GLU A 133 -19.25 -5.92 -10.86
CA GLU A 133 -20.60 -5.44 -11.15
C GLU A 133 -20.65 -4.46 -12.33
N SER A 134 -19.61 -3.66 -12.52
CA SER A 134 -19.48 -2.75 -13.67
C SER A 134 -19.04 -3.43 -14.95
N GLY A 135 -18.80 -4.76 -14.95
CA GLY A 135 -18.34 -5.51 -16.11
C GLY A 135 -16.89 -5.23 -16.54
N LEU A 136 -16.14 -4.45 -15.77
CA LEU A 136 -14.73 -4.16 -16.01
C LEU A 136 -13.83 -5.39 -15.82
N ILE A 137 -14.26 -6.31 -14.94
CA ILE A 137 -13.62 -7.61 -14.74
C ILE A 137 -14.58 -8.68 -15.27
N LYS A 138 -14.22 -9.36 -16.35
CA LYS A 138 -14.91 -10.58 -16.78
C LYS A 138 -14.50 -11.73 -15.85
N SER A 139 -15.47 -12.56 -15.46
CA SER A 139 -15.23 -13.76 -14.65
C SER A 139 -14.40 -14.76 -15.44
N SER A 140 -13.09 -14.56 -15.54
CA SER A 140 -12.16 -15.59 -15.99
C SER A 140 -11.63 -16.38 -14.80
N PHE A 141 -12.53 -16.88 -13.94
CA PHE A 141 -12.24 -18.05 -13.13
C PHE A 141 -12.47 -19.28 -14.00
N SER A 142 -11.64 -19.48 -15.03
CA SER A 142 -11.47 -20.76 -15.67
C SER A 142 -10.33 -21.46 -14.90
N LYS A 143 -10.73 -22.50 -14.19
CA LYS A 143 -10.02 -23.63 -13.55
C LYS A 143 -8.50 -23.55 -13.42
#